data_a8eb6779da2dd5b7538ed04e5d7f117e
#
_entry.id   a8eb6779da2dd5b7538ed04e5d7f117e
#
_cell.length_a   1.000
_cell.length_b   1.000
_cell.length_c   1.000
_cell.angle_alpha   90.00
_cell.angle_beta   90.00
_cell.angle_gamma   90.00
#
_symmetry.space_group_name_H-M   'P 1'
#
loop_
_entity.id
_entity.type
_entity.pdbx_description
1 polymer ?
#
loop_
_entity_poly.entity_id
_entity_poly.type
_entity_poly.pdbx_seq_one_letter_code
_entity_poly.pdbx_strand_id
1 'polypeptide(L)'
;SFIIRGNKVELFVALSSSGAIKNGAGATLTVSAIPATLPNIVAPTVGVLGYGLITTVNYLAIVYYVSATSFSALSSSSIADNASIAYTSLQIEYEY
;
A
#
# COMPACT_ATOMS: atom_id res chain seq x y z
N SER A 1 -6.33 -11.10 -1.99
CA SER A 1 -5.96 -12.23 -2.87
C SER A 1 -4.56 -12.06 -3.43
N PHE A 2 -3.95 -13.12 -3.86
CA PHE A 2 -2.61 -13.08 -4.43
C PHE A 2 -2.43 -14.14 -5.52
N ILE A 3 -1.43 -13.88 -6.39
CA ILE A 3 -0.99 -14.82 -7.43
C ILE A 3 0.53 -14.88 -7.37
N ILE A 4 1.10 -16.09 -7.41
CA ILE A 4 2.54 -16.30 -7.50
C ILE A 4 2.88 -16.76 -8.91
N ARG A 5 3.81 -16.06 -9.56
CA ARG A 5 4.27 -16.38 -10.90
C ARG A 5 5.80 -16.35 -10.94
N GLY A 6 6.43 -17.53 -11.05
CA GLY A 6 7.88 -17.61 -11.03
C GLY A 6 8.44 -17.05 -9.72
N ASN A 7 9.26 -16.01 -9.81
CA ASN A 7 9.85 -15.33 -8.66
C ASN A 7 9.10 -14.04 -8.28
N LYS A 8 7.86 -13.88 -8.73
CA LYS A 8 7.07 -12.68 -8.44
C LYS A 8 5.78 -13.03 -7.72
N VAL A 9 5.39 -12.16 -6.79
CA VAL A 9 4.10 -12.21 -6.11
C VAL A 9 3.31 -10.98 -6.51
N GLU A 10 2.07 -11.18 -6.98
CA GLU A 10 1.11 -10.12 -7.19
C GLU A 10 0.09 -10.18 -6.07
N LEU A 11 -0.04 -9.10 -5.30
CA LEU A 11 -0.91 -9.06 -4.12
C LEU A 11 -1.93 -7.93 -4.29
N PHE A 12 -3.20 -8.26 -4.07
CA PHE A 12 -4.28 -7.30 -4.13
C PHE A 12 -4.85 -7.14 -2.72
N VAL A 13 -4.80 -5.92 -2.20
CA VAL A 13 -5.22 -5.61 -0.83
C VAL A 13 -6.32 -4.57 -0.89
N ALA A 14 -7.40 -4.82 -0.17
CA ALA A 14 -8.46 -3.86 0.04
C ALA A 14 -8.48 -3.49 1.52
N LEU A 15 -8.32 -2.20 1.80
CA LEU A 15 -8.31 -1.68 3.15
C LEU A 15 -9.52 -0.78 3.33
N SER A 16 -10.27 -0.98 4.39
CA SER A 16 -11.32 -0.06 4.81
C SER A 16 -10.87 0.67 6.06
N SER A 17 -11.12 1.98 6.10
CA SER A 17 -10.79 2.80 7.26
C SER A 17 -12.00 3.67 7.57
N SER A 18 -12.37 3.72 8.84
CA SER A 18 -13.45 4.54 9.32
C SER A 18 -12.95 5.77 10.09
N GLY A 19 -11.67 6.03 10.07
CA GLY A 19 -11.07 7.12 10.82
C GLY A 19 -10.78 8.34 9.98
N ALA A 20 -10.48 9.43 10.66
CA ALA A 20 -9.96 10.63 10.05
C ALA A 20 -8.43 10.52 9.91
N ILE A 21 -7.91 10.94 8.78
CA ILE A 21 -6.49 10.94 8.52
C ILE A 21 -5.96 12.36 8.60
N LYS A 22 -4.84 12.50 9.27
CA LYS A 22 -4.10 13.77 9.24
C LYS A 22 -3.05 13.71 8.15
N ASN A 23 -2.89 14.70 7.48
CA ASN A 23 -2.51 14.86 6.30
C ASN A 23 -1.56 15.76 5.76
N GLY A 24 -1.30 15.83 4.58
CA GLY A 24 -0.36 16.40 3.67
C GLY A 24 0.05 15.39 2.62
N ALA A 25 0.79 15.78 1.60
CA ALA A 25 1.35 14.86 0.62
C ALA A 25 2.32 13.91 1.33
N GLY A 26 2.26 12.64 0.97
CA GLY A 26 3.08 11.61 1.61
C GLY A 26 2.55 11.14 2.97
N ALA A 27 1.32 11.50 3.32
CA ALA A 27 0.73 11.01 4.57
C ALA A 27 0.65 9.48 4.57
N THR A 28 1.11 8.87 5.65
CA THR A 28 1.05 7.42 5.81
C THR A 28 -0.37 6.96 6.00
N LEU A 29 -0.85 6.10 5.12
CA LEU A 29 -2.18 5.51 5.21
C LEU A 29 -2.16 4.24 6.03
N THR A 30 -1.12 3.45 5.87
CA THR A 30 -0.98 2.20 6.60
C THR A 30 0.46 1.70 6.52
N VAL A 31 0.88 0.99 7.55
CA VAL A 31 2.05 0.11 7.51
C VAL A 31 1.53 -1.28 7.82
N SER A 32 1.69 -2.20 6.88
CA SER A 32 1.08 -3.52 6.97
C SER A 32 2.11 -4.62 6.71
N ALA A 33 1.90 -5.75 7.37
CA ALA A 33 2.65 -6.96 7.05
C ALA A 33 2.02 -7.70 5.88
N ILE A 34 2.84 -8.35 5.06
CA ILE A 34 2.34 -9.31 4.06
C ILE A 34 1.83 -10.57 4.79
N PRO A 35 0.91 -11.33 4.19
CA PRO A 35 0.49 -12.60 4.78
C PRO A 35 1.68 -13.51 5.07
N ALA A 36 1.68 -14.16 6.23
CA ALA A 36 2.79 -15.01 6.67
C ALA A 36 3.05 -16.21 5.76
N THR A 37 2.06 -16.58 4.95
CA THR A 37 2.18 -17.68 3.99
C THR A 37 2.89 -17.30 2.71
N LEU A 38 3.11 -16.01 2.46
CA LEU A 38 3.82 -15.53 1.29
C LEU A 38 5.33 -15.46 1.53
N PRO A 39 6.14 -15.62 0.47
CA PRO A 39 7.58 -15.46 0.60
C PRO A 39 7.96 -14.01 0.93
N ASN A 40 9.13 -13.83 1.51
CA ASN A 40 9.62 -12.51 1.87
C ASN A 40 9.88 -11.64 0.65
N ILE A 41 9.74 -10.34 0.83
CA ILE A 41 9.99 -9.35 -0.21
C ILE A 41 11.49 -9.15 -0.39
N VAL A 42 11.96 -9.21 -1.64
CA VAL A 42 13.31 -8.74 -1.98
C VAL A 42 13.21 -7.24 -2.22
N ALA A 43 14.06 -6.47 -1.55
CA ALA A 43 14.03 -5.01 -1.64
C ALA A 43 14.21 -4.55 -3.09
N PRO A 44 13.24 -3.81 -3.66
CA PRO A 44 13.36 -3.30 -5.02
C PRO A 44 14.36 -2.14 -5.09
N THR A 45 14.96 -1.93 -6.25
CA THR A 45 15.96 -0.88 -6.46
C THR A 45 15.41 0.51 -6.16
N VAL A 46 14.16 0.78 -6.55
CA VAL A 46 13.52 2.08 -6.35
C VAL A 46 12.65 2.17 -5.10
N GLY A 47 12.51 1.09 -4.36
CA GLY A 47 11.73 1.07 -3.12
C GLY A 47 10.21 1.09 -3.28
N VAL A 48 9.69 1.10 -4.50
CA VAL A 48 8.24 1.12 -4.76
C VAL A 48 7.77 -0.28 -5.11
N LEU A 49 6.72 -0.74 -4.44
CA LEU A 49 6.13 -2.06 -4.67
C LEU A 49 4.84 -2.01 -5.48
N GLY A 50 4.18 -0.87 -5.55
CA GLY A 50 2.92 -0.78 -6.27
C GLY A 50 2.16 0.51 -6.01
N TYR A 51 0.89 0.50 -6.41
CA TYR A 51 0.02 1.67 -6.39
C TYR A 51 -1.37 1.28 -5.97
N GLY A 52 -2.15 2.26 -5.58
CA GLY A 52 -3.54 2.06 -5.24
C GLY A 52 -4.35 3.32 -5.39
N LEU A 53 -5.64 3.22 -5.09
CA LEU A 53 -6.59 4.31 -5.17
C LEU A 53 -7.29 4.50 -3.83
N ILE A 54 -7.31 5.75 -3.37
CA ILE A 54 -8.08 6.17 -2.20
C ILE A 54 -9.42 6.68 -2.71
N THR A 55 -10.47 5.87 -2.53
CA THR A 55 -11.74 6.10 -3.23
C THR A 55 -12.50 7.34 -2.81
N THR A 56 -12.52 7.69 -1.54
CA THR A 56 -13.31 8.84 -1.08
C THR A 56 -12.84 10.16 -1.68
N VAL A 57 -11.54 10.30 -1.90
CA VAL A 57 -10.92 11.54 -2.37
C VAL A 57 -10.32 11.40 -3.77
N ASN A 58 -10.34 10.19 -4.33
CA ASN A 58 -9.77 9.86 -5.65
C ASN A 58 -8.29 10.22 -5.76
N TYR A 59 -7.53 10.00 -4.71
CA TYR A 59 -6.08 10.22 -4.71
C TYR A 59 -5.33 8.92 -4.96
N LEU A 60 -4.16 9.03 -5.57
CA LEU A 60 -3.25 7.91 -5.76
C LEU A 60 -2.55 7.59 -4.45
N ALA A 61 -2.48 6.32 -4.12
CA ALA A 61 -1.62 5.81 -3.06
C ALA A 61 -0.41 5.12 -3.69
N ILE A 62 0.76 5.29 -3.09
CA ILE A 62 1.99 4.64 -3.51
C ILE A 62 2.42 3.69 -2.40
N VAL A 63 2.76 2.46 -2.79
CA VAL A 63 3.19 1.43 -1.85
C VAL A 63 4.70 1.34 -1.85
N TYR A 64 5.30 1.50 -0.67
CA TYR A 64 6.74 1.47 -0.49
C TYR A 64 7.19 0.25 0.30
N TYR A 65 8.36 -0.25 -0.03
CA TYR A 65 9.04 -1.29 0.72
C TYR A 65 9.45 -0.75 2.10
N VAL A 66 9.18 -1.51 3.14
CA VAL A 66 9.61 -1.21 4.51
C VAL A 66 10.59 -2.27 4.99
N SER A 67 10.24 -3.54 4.85
CA SER A 67 11.09 -4.66 5.25
C SER A 67 10.74 -5.89 4.42
N ALA A 68 11.46 -6.98 4.65
CA ALA A 68 11.20 -8.24 3.97
C ALA A 68 9.76 -8.76 4.17
N THR A 69 9.07 -8.29 5.19
CA THR A 69 7.73 -8.76 5.55
C THR A 69 6.67 -7.66 5.60
N SER A 70 7.02 -6.41 5.29
CA SER A 70 6.07 -5.31 5.44
C SER A 70 6.21 -4.23 4.38
N PHE A 71 5.13 -3.48 4.17
CA PHE A 71 5.07 -2.36 3.25
C PHE A 71 4.34 -1.19 3.90
N SER A 72 4.50 -0.02 3.29
CA SER A 72 3.80 1.19 3.70
C SER A 72 3.04 1.77 2.51
N ALA A 73 1.80 2.18 2.73
CA ALA A 73 1.03 2.90 1.72
C ALA A 73 0.95 4.37 2.10
N LEU A 74 1.32 5.22 1.16
CA LEU A 74 1.37 6.67 1.36
C LEU A 74 0.51 7.37 0.30
N SER A 75 -0.13 8.47 0.70
CA SER A 75 -0.82 9.33 -0.27
C SER A 75 0.19 10.10 -1.12
N SER A 76 -0.02 10.15 -2.44
CA SER A 76 0.81 10.93 -3.35
C SER A 76 0.40 12.41 -3.38
N SER A 77 -0.76 12.76 -2.84
CA SER A 77 -1.28 14.12 -2.82
C SER A 77 -1.64 14.53 -1.40
N SER A 78 -1.74 15.83 -1.17
CA SER A 78 -2.20 16.33 0.12
C SER A 78 -3.63 15.91 0.39
N ILE A 79 -3.86 15.41 1.60
CA ILE A 79 -5.19 15.06 2.09
C ILE A 79 -5.54 16.08 3.16
N ALA A 80 -6.75 16.60 3.12
CA ALA A 80 -7.20 17.55 4.13
C ALA A 80 -7.20 16.92 5.52
N ASP A 81 -6.90 17.70 6.55
CA ASP A 81 -6.98 17.22 7.93
C ASP A 81 -8.37 16.69 8.23
N ASN A 82 -8.41 15.55 8.91
CA ASN A 82 -9.65 14.88 9.29
C ASN A 82 -10.50 14.40 8.09
N ALA A 83 -9.89 14.25 6.91
CA ALA A 83 -10.59 13.62 5.79
C ALA A 83 -10.96 12.18 6.13
N SER A 84 -12.20 11.82 5.84
CA SER A 84 -12.67 10.45 6.03
C SER A 84 -12.29 9.62 4.81
N ILE A 85 -11.63 8.47 5.03
CA ILE A 85 -11.29 7.54 3.96
C ILE A 85 -12.11 6.28 4.14
N ALA A 86 -13.00 6.04 3.19
CA ALA A 86 -13.90 4.89 3.25
C ALA A 86 -13.22 3.62 2.74
N TYR A 87 -12.31 3.73 1.78
CA TYR A 87 -11.76 2.55 1.12
C TYR A 87 -10.45 2.88 0.40
N THR A 88 -9.50 1.98 0.50
CA THR A 88 -8.25 2.04 -0.25
C THR A 88 -7.98 0.67 -0.85
N SER A 89 -7.78 0.61 -2.16
CA SER A 89 -7.38 -0.62 -2.84
C SER A 89 -5.94 -0.48 -3.31
N LEU A 90 -5.13 -1.50 -3.02
CA LEU A 90 -3.72 -1.52 -3.36
C LEU A 90 -3.41 -2.70 -4.28
N GLN A 91 -2.52 -2.47 -5.23
CA GLN A 91 -2.01 -3.47 -6.13
C GLN A 91 -0.50 -3.50 -5.99
N ILE A 92 0.02 -4.61 -5.49
CA ILE A 92 1.41 -4.76 -5.10
C ILE A 92 2.04 -5.87 -5.91
N GLU A 93 3.25 -5.65 -6.40
CA GLU A 93 4.05 -6.69 -7.05
C GLU A 93 5.44 -6.65 -6.47
N TYR A 94 5.96 -7.81 -6.08
CA TYR A 94 7.33 -7.88 -5.56
C TYR A 94 8.01 -9.19 -5.97
N GLU A 95 9.34 -9.16 -5.94
CA GLU A 95 10.18 -10.35 -6.17
C GLU A 95 10.52 -11.05 -4.85
N TYR A 96 10.74 -12.35 -4.95
CA TYR A 96 11.18 -13.16 -3.81
C TYR A 96 12.27 -14.15 -4.19
#